data_56e6bc4cf4165cf62cab054bf1c18e25
#
_entry.id   56e6bc4cf4165cf62cab054bf1c18e25
#
_cell.length_a   1.000
_cell.length_b   1.000
_cell.length_c   1.000
_cell.angle_alpha   90.00
_cell.angle_beta   90.00
_cell.angle_gamma   90.00
#
_symmetry.space_group_name_H-M   'P 1'
#
loop_
_entity.id
_entity.type
_entity.pdbx_description
1 polymer ?
#
loop_
_entity_poly.entity_id
_entity_poly.type
_entity_poly.pdbx_seq_one_letter_code
_entity_poly.pdbx_strand_id
1 'polypeptide(L)'
;MLPVRPIFSPSPWPGTPGDGRPAACKSPSDCLPGGRLNLLLSYAGWHPDPWVERLPRLLEPMGILSHRAGSGKEAQDVIKSIQIHIAVVDLGLPLDLTPAGITSSDQASAPELEEGGARLLELLHRMSTPPPTVVVKRARSQRDDHRDMAQALRMGAFAVVDRPHDAHDLNVLLEVLRRCLGRFYDGRWPGALPS
;
A
#
# COMPACT_ATOMS: atom_id res chain seq x y z
N MET A 1 -11.17 -0.56 -60.67
CA MET A 1 -11.19 -1.32 -59.39
C MET A 1 -9.87 -1.12 -58.71
N LEU A 2 -9.77 -0.20 -57.77
CA LEU A 2 -8.56 0.07 -57.00
C LEU A 2 -8.75 -0.54 -55.61
N PRO A 3 -7.75 -1.25 -55.05
CA PRO A 3 -7.90 -1.83 -53.72
C PRO A 3 -7.78 -0.77 -52.64
N VAL A 4 -8.79 -0.70 -51.77
CA VAL A 4 -8.82 0.12 -50.57
C VAL A 4 -7.81 -0.43 -49.58
N ARG A 5 -6.79 0.36 -49.24
CA ARG A 5 -5.83 0.08 -48.18
C ARG A 5 -6.54 0.29 -46.82
N PRO A 6 -6.48 -0.63 -45.87
CA PRO A 6 -6.89 -0.34 -44.52
C PRO A 6 -5.83 0.55 -43.85
N ILE A 7 -6.23 1.79 -43.57
CA ILE A 7 -5.49 2.74 -42.73
C ILE A 7 -5.97 2.46 -41.30
N PHE A 8 -5.21 1.75 -40.52
CA PHE A 8 -5.07 1.89 -39.07
C PHE A 8 -4.33 0.67 -38.53
N SER A 9 -3.02 0.72 -38.57
CA SER A 9 -2.23 -0.02 -37.59
C SER A 9 -2.20 0.83 -36.30
N PRO A 10 -2.74 0.36 -35.18
CA PRO A 10 -2.48 1.02 -33.92
C PRO A 10 -0.99 0.90 -33.63
N SER A 11 -0.31 2.04 -33.52
CA SER A 11 1.05 2.12 -33.03
C SER A 11 1.13 1.38 -31.70
N PRO A 12 2.16 0.55 -31.47
CA PRO A 12 2.37 -0.01 -30.14
C PRO A 12 2.62 1.16 -29.21
N TRP A 13 1.91 1.17 -28.10
CA TRP A 13 2.07 2.12 -27.02
C TRP A 13 3.56 2.22 -26.66
N PRO A 14 4.16 3.42 -26.66
CA PRO A 14 5.50 3.58 -26.14
C PRO A 14 5.47 3.36 -24.64
N GLY A 15 6.17 2.35 -24.17
CA GLY A 15 6.32 2.05 -22.77
C GLY A 15 5.32 1.03 -22.25
N THR A 16 5.49 -0.20 -22.67
CA THR A 16 5.33 -1.30 -21.74
C THR A 16 6.31 -1.01 -20.62
N PRO A 17 5.89 -0.70 -19.37
CA PRO A 17 6.82 -0.72 -18.25
C PRO A 17 7.44 -2.10 -18.32
N GLY A 18 8.75 -2.14 -18.52
CA GLY A 18 9.48 -3.40 -18.56
C GLY A 18 9.01 -4.21 -17.37
N ASP A 19 8.82 -5.50 -17.60
CA ASP A 19 8.35 -6.48 -16.61
C ASP A 19 8.79 -6.08 -15.21
N GLY A 20 7.90 -5.39 -14.48
CA GLY A 20 8.10 -4.99 -13.08
C GLY A 20 8.01 -6.20 -12.17
N ARG A 21 8.69 -7.25 -12.58
CA ARG A 21 9.01 -8.34 -11.66
C ARG A 21 9.88 -7.72 -10.59
N PRO A 22 9.46 -7.75 -9.33
CA PRO A 22 10.32 -7.34 -8.23
C PRO A 22 11.66 -8.04 -8.44
N ALA A 23 12.73 -7.26 -8.37
CA ALA A 23 14.09 -7.77 -8.55
C ALA A 23 14.23 -9.05 -7.74
N ALA A 24 14.78 -10.08 -8.37
CA ALA A 24 14.98 -11.39 -7.75
C ALA A 24 15.51 -11.20 -6.33
N CYS A 25 14.92 -11.90 -5.37
CA CYS A 25 15.32 -11.88 -3.96
C CYS A 25 16.84 -11.72 -3.83
N LYS A 26 17.26 -10.67 -3.12
CA LYS A 26 18.68 -10.33 -3.00
C LYS A 26 19.48 -11.37 -2.18
N SER A 27 18.79 -12.27 -1.48
CA SER A 27 19.39 -13.34 -0.68
C SER A 27 18.64 -14.65 -0.89
N PRO A 28 19.34 -15.81 -0.98
CA PRO A 28 18.69 -17.11 -1.06
C PRO A 28 17.76 -17.41 0.12
N SER A 29 18.03 -16.79 1.28
CA SER A 29 17.21 -16.91 2.49
C SER A 29 15.86 -16.21 2.38
N ASP A 30 15.75 -15.17 1.54
CA ASP A 30 14.51 -14.41 1.38
C ASP A 30 13.50 -15.12 0.47
N CYS A 31 13.97 -16.14 -0.26
CA CYS A 31 13.19 -16.90 -1.26
C CYS A 31 12.94 -18.34 -0.85
N LEU A 32 13.21 -18.72 0.41
CA LEU A 32 12.95 -20.06 0.87
C LEU A 32 11.44 -20.36 0.83
N PRO A 33 11.03 -21.53 0.27
CA PRO A 33 9.66 -21.99 0.39
C PRO A 33 9.34 -22.14 1.87
N GLY A 34 8.43 -21.34 2.41
CA GLY A 34 8.09 -21.27 3.84
C GLY A 34 8.35 -19.92 4.50
N GLY A 35 9.00 -18.95 3.83
CA GLY A 35 9.19 -17.60 4.34
C GLY A 35 7.87 -16.84 4.51
N ARG A 36 7.72 -16.10 5.62
CA ARG A 36 6.57 -15.22 5.83
C ARG A 36 6.76 -13.92 5.05
N LEU A 37 5.68 -13.38 4.49
CA LEU A 37 5.69 -12.06 3.90
C LEU A 37 5.45 -11.00 4.99
N ASN A 38 6.27 -9.95 5.01
CA ASN A 38 6.10 -8.83 5.93
C ASN A 38 5.22 -7.77 5.27
N LEU A 39 4.12 -7.43 5.92
CA LEU A 39 3.21 -6.38 5.52
C LEU A 39 3.37 -5.19 6.48
N LEU A 40 3.66 -4.02 5.94
CA LEU A 40 3.57 -2.76 6.68
C LEU A 40 2.10 -2.30 6.67
N LEU A 41 1.50 -2.17 7.85
CA LEU A 41 0.15 -1.63 8.03
C LEU A 41 0.24 -0.28 8.75
N SER A 42 0.14 0.81 8.01
CA SER A 42 0.07 2.15 8.59
C SER A 42 -1.37 2.60 8.76
N TYR A 43 -1.65 3.28 9.85
CA TYR A 43 -2.98 3.77 10.19
C TYR A 43 -2.88 5.00 11.09
N ALA A 44 -3.95 5.81 11.14
CA ALA A 44 -3.99 6.95 12.04
C ALA A 44 -4.12 6.48 13.49
N GLY A 45 -3.01 6.42 14.23
CA GLY A 45 -2.89 5.80 15.55
C GLY A 45 -3.74 6.41 16.67
N TRP A 46 -4.30 7.62 16.47
CA TRP A 46 -5.21 8.26 17.47
C TRP A 46 -6.65 7.73 17.42
N HIS A 47 -7.01 6.94 16.41
CA HIS A 47 -8.37 6.40 16.27
C HIS A 47 -8.37 4.88 16.39
N PRO A 48 -9.17 4.29 17.29
CA PRO A 48 -9.36 2.85 17.33
C PRO A 48 -10.17 2.42 16.09
N ASP A 49 -9.46 1.93 15.08
CA ASP A 49 -10.08 1.42 13.86
C ASP A 49 -10.21 -0.11 13.94
N PRO A 50 -11.41 -0.68 14.00
CA PRO A 50 -11.60 -2.12 14.14
C PRO A 50 -10.95 -2.94 13.02
N TRP A 51 -10.81 -2.40 11.80
CA TRP A 51 -10.20 -3.09 10.67
C TRP A 51 -8.69 -3.30 10.87
N VAL A 52 -8.00 -2.38 11.57
CA VAL A 52 -6.57 -2.47 11.90
C VAL A 52 -6.28 -3.65 12.81
N GLU A 53 -7.22 -4.00 13.69
CA GLU A 53 -7.11 -5.17 14.56
C GLU A 53 -7.48 -6.48 13.84
N ARG A 54 -8.43 -6.41 12.92
CA ARG A 54 -8.96 -7.60 12.21
C ARG A 54 -8.06 -8.02 11.06
N LEU A 55 -7.54 -7.08 10.29
CA LEU A 55 -6.75 -7.37 9.10
C LEU A 55 -5.54 -8.27 9.38
N PRO A 56 -4.68 -8.03 10.40
CA PRO A 56 -3.58 -8.92 10.73
C PRO A 56 -4.01 -10.35 11.01
N ARG A 57 -5.09 -10.52 11.77
CA ARG A 57 -5.62 -11.85 12.13
C ARG A 57 -6.12 -12.64 10.92
N LEU A 58 -6.65 -11.94 9.91
CA LEU A 58 -7.11 -12.55 8.66
C LEU A 58 -5.95 -12.90 7.72
N LEU A 59 -4.83 -12.18 7.80
CA LEU A 59 -3.67 -12.38 6.96
C LEU A 59 -2.66 -13.39 7.54
N GLU A 60 -2.64 -13.56 8.86
CA GLU A 60 -1.71 -14.46 9.55
C GLU A 60 -1.81 -15.93 9.06
N PRO A 61 -3.01 -16.54 8.91
CA PRO A 61 -3.14 -17.90 8.36
C PRO A 61 -2.60 -18.02 6.94
N MET A 62 -2.53 -16.90 6.22
CA MET A 62 -1.99 -16.82 4.87
C MET A 62 -0.46 -16.67 4.87
N GLY A 63 0.23 -16.74 5.99
CA GLY A 63 1.68 -16.60 6.09
C GLY A 63 2.17 -15.14 6.01
N ILE A 64 1.31 -14.16 6.25
CA ILE A 64 1.65 -12.74 6.23
C ILE A 64 1.78 -12.22 7.66
N LEU A 65 2.95 -11.66 7.98
CA LEU A 65 3.20 -11.01 9.25
C LEU A 65 2.98 -9.50 9.11
N SER A 66 2.03 -8.96 9.85
CA SER A 66 1.68 -7.54 9.80
C SER A 66 2.43 -6.75 10.86
N HIS A 67 3.16 -5.73 10.42
CA HIS A 67 3.86 -4.76 11.25
C HIS A 67 3.07 -3.46 11.23
N ARG A 68 2.57 -3.06 12.39
CA ARG A 68 1.72 -1.87 12.52
C ARG A 68 2.56 -0.63 12.78
N ALA A 69 2.13 0.49 12.22
CA ALA A 69 2.72 1.80 12.44
C ALA A 69 1.62 2.86 12.55
N GLY A 70 1.55 3.53 13.70
CA GLY A 70 0.58 4.59 13.96
C GLY A 70 1.04 5.99 13.51
N SER A 71 2.30 6.11 13.07
CA SER A 71 2.88 7.36 12.56
C SER A 71 3.87 7.11 11.43
N GLY A 72 4.19 8.17 10.69
CA GLY A 72 5.22 8.14 9.65
C GLY A 72 6.59 7.75 10.19
N LYS A 73 6.94 8.20 11.39
CA LYS A 73 8.19 7.86 12.06
C LYS A 73 8.28 6.37 12.42
N GLU A 74 7.25 5.82 13.04
CA GLU A 74 7.18 4.38 13.32
C GLU A 74 7.28 3.55 12.04
N ALA A 75 6.58 3.98 10.98
CA ALA A 75 6.65 3.30 9.69
C ALA A 75 8.08 3.31 9.12
N GLN A 76 8.80 4.42 9.23
CA GLN A 76 10.20 4.49 8.81
C GLN A 76 11.10 3.56 9.61
N ASP A 77 10.90 3.46 10.91
CA ASP A 77 11.70 2.58 11.77
C ASP A 77 11.45 1.10 11.44
N VAL A 78 10.20 0.74 11.15
CA VAL A 78 9.86 -0.60 10.64
C VAL A 78 10.55 -0.88 9.31
N ILE A 79 10.49 0.05 8.34
CA ILE A 79 11.13 -0.10 7.02
C ILE A 79 12.66 -0.26 7.12
N LYS A 80 13.30 0.42 8.09
CA LYS A 80 14.75 0.30 8.32
C LYS A 80 15.14 -1.02 8.96
N SER A 81 14.26 -1.58 9.80
CA SER A 81 14.56 -2.78 10.60
C SER A 81 14.28 -4.09 9.88
N ILE A 82 13.30 -4.12 8.99
CA ILE A 82 12.84 -5.33 8.30
C ILE A 82 12.54 -5.06 6.82
N GLN A 83 12.70 -6.10 6.01
CA GLN A 83 12.28 -6.03 4.61
C GLN A 83 10.77 -6.08 4.52
N ILE A 84 10.17 -5.05 3.91
CA ILE A 84 8.73 -4.98 3.65
C ILE A 84 8.44 -5.56 2.27
N HIS A 85 7.48 -6.47 2.22
CA HIS A 85 7.03 -7.12 0.99
C HIS A 85 5.76 -6.48 0.42
N ILE A 86 4.87 -6.00 1.28
CA ILE A 86 3.63 -5.31 0.91
C ILE A 86 3.43 -4.15 1.87
N ALA A 87 2.88 -3.04 1.39
CA ALA A 87 2.49 -1.93 2.25
C ALA A 87 1.01 -1.59 2.10
N VAL A 88 0.35 -1.33 3.22
CA VAL A 88 -0.96 -0.68 3.31
C VAL A 88 -0.75 0.67 3.96
N VAL A 89 -0.99 1.74 3.21
CA VAL A 89 -0.71 3.12 3.65
C VAL A 89 -2.00 3.90 3.79
N ASP A 90 -2.32 4.33 5.01
CA ASP A 90 -3.40 5.28 5.26
C ASP A 90 -2.91 6.70 4.95
N LEU A 91 -3.58 7.40 4.04
CA LEU A 91 -3.26 8.80 3.73
C LEU A 91 -3.48 9.74 4.93
N GLY A 92 -4.34 9.37 5.87
CA GLY A 92 -4.54 10.12 7.11
C GLY A 92 -3.51 9.82 8.20
N LEU A 93 -2.40 9.13 7.89
CA LEU A 93 -1.33 8.84 8.83
C LEU A 93 -0.67 10.15 9.31
N PRO A 94 -0.52 10.39 10.62
CA PRO A 94 0.24 11.53 11.13
C PRO A 94 1.74 11.34 10.89
N LEU A 95 2.46 12.44 10.80
CA LEU A 95 3.91 12.38 10.67
C LEU A 95 4.57 11.84 11.92
N ASP A 96 4.14 12.32 13.09
CA ASP A 96 4.63 11.91 14.41
C ASP A 96 3.45 11.73 15.38
N LEU A 97 3.57 10.79 16.31
CA LEU A 97 2.67 10.68 17.46
C LEU A 97 3.18 11.67 18.53
N THR A 98 2.84 12.92 18.40
CA THR A 98 2.99 13.83 19.53
C THR A 98 1.96 13.42 20.58
N PRO A 99 2.36 13.03 21.81
CA PRO A 99 1.39 12.77 22.85
C PRO A 99 0.55 14.04 23.01
N ALA A 100 -0.77 13.91 22.78
CA ALA A 100 -1.73 14.99 22.99
C ALA A 100 -1.70 15.38 24.48
N GLY A 101 -0.83 16.30 24.85
CA GLY A 101 -0.70 16.70 26.24
C GLY A 101 0.22 17.90 26.52
N ILE A 102 1.10 18.28 25.64
CA ILE A 102 1.98 19.45 25.89
C ILE A 102 2.19 20.23 24.60
N THR A 103 1.21 20.93 24.16
CA THR A 103 1.40 22.23 23.52
C THR A 103 0.15 23.07 23.74
N SER A 104 0.36 24.09 24.55
CA SER A 104 -0.44 25.30 24.65
C SER A 104 -1.07 25.69 23.30
N SER A 105 -2.38 25.88 23.37
CA SER A 105 -3.20 26.85 22.65
C SER A 105 -2.66 27.34 21.30
N ASP A 106 -3.52 27.19 20.30
CA ASP A 106 -3.57 27.98 19.07
C ASP A 106 -2.50 27.66 18.02
N GLN A 107 -2.92 26.92 17.01
CA GLN A 107 -2.29 26.71 15.69
C GLN A 107 -1.62 25.36 15.39
N ALA A 108 -2.15 24.26 15.85
CA ALA A 108 -1.92 23.02 15.10
C ALA A 108 -2.85 23.04 13.87
N SER A 109 -2.37 23.58 12.78
CA SER A 109 -3.07 23.58 11.49
C SER A 109 -3.35 22.14 11.07
N ALA A 110 -4.60 21.81 10.86
CA ALA A 110 -5.06 20.49 10.40
C ALA A 110 -4.25 19.84 9.24
N PRO A 111 -3.54 20.57 8.37
CA PRO A 111 -2.74 19.98 7.30
C PRO A 111 -1.49 19.21 7.75
N GLU A 112 -0.84 19.57 8.87
CA GLU A 112 0.38 18.87 9.31
C GLU A 112 0.11 17.45 9.82
N LEU A 113 -1.10 17.20 10.30
CA LEU A 113 -1.51 15.89 10.78
C LEU A 113 -1.72 14.86 9.66
N GLU A 114 -1.93 15.31 8.41
CA GLU A 114 -2.28 14.44 7.28
C GLU A 114 -1.12 14.18 6.30
N GLU A 115 0.05 14.79 6.52
CA GLU A 115 1.18 14.65 5.59
C GLU A 115 1.98 13.35 5.72
N GLY A 116 1.85 12.64 6.84
CA GLY A 116 2.64 11.44 7.10
C GLY A 116 2.38 10.32 6.08
N GLY A 117 1.13 10.13 5.68
CA GLY A 117 0.77 9.11 4.69
C GLY A 117 1.35 9.37 3.30
N ALA A 118 1.26 10.61 2.83
CA ALA A 118 1.82 11.01 1.53
C ALA A 118 3.36 10.89 1.52
N ARG A 119 4.02 11.34 2.58
CA ARG A 119 5.48 11.20 2.75
C ARG A 119 5.93 9.74 2.83
N LEU A 120 5.16 8.91 3.53
CA LEU A 120 5.44 7.48 3.60
C LEU A 120 5.34 6.82 2.22
N LEU A 121 4.30 7.15 1.45
CA LEU A 121 4.12 6.66 0.09
C LEU A 121 5.29 7.07 -0.81
N GLU A 122 5.74 8.32 -0.73
CA GLU A 122 6.90 8.82 -1.46
C GLU A 122 8.19 8.08 -1.06
N LEU A 123 8.39 7.82 0.23
CA LEU A 123 9.53 7.07 0.74
C LEU A 123 9.53 5.63 0.19
N LEU A 124 8.40 4.94 0.24
CA LEU A 124 8.26 3.59 -0.29
C LEU A 124 8.55 3.54 -1.80
N HIS A 125 8.07 4.55 -2.55
CA HIS A 125 8.30 4.65 -3.98
C HIS A 125 9.78 4.85 -4.34
N ARG A 126 10.54 5.56 -3.51
CA ARG A 126 11.98 5.83 -3.69
C ARG A 126 12.90 4.68 -3.25
N MET A 127 12.38 3.63 -2.66
CA MET A 127 13.19 2.49 -2.27
C MET A 127 13.80 1.81 -3.48
N SER A 128 14.97 1.21 -3.32
CA SER A 128 15.64 0.43 -4.39
C SER A 128 14.79 -0.74 -4.90
N THR A 129 13.92 -1.26 -4.06
CA THR A 129 12.92 -2.29 -4.38
C THR A 129 11.61 -1.86 -3.75
N PRO A 130 10.79 -1.04 -4.46
CA PRO A 130 9.53 -0.57 -3.92
C PRO A 130 8.57 -1.73 -3.68
N PRO A 131 8.02 -1.88 -2.46
CA PRO A 131 6.99 -2.87 -2.24
C PRO A 131 5.68 -2.46 -2.91
N PRO A 132 4.89 -3.40 -3.46
CA PRO A 132 3.55 -3.09 -3.91
C PRO A 132 2.74 -2.47 -2.77
N THR A 133 2.14 -1.33 -3.02
CA THR A 133 1.50 -0.50 -2.00
C THR A 133 0.02 -0.33 -2.30
N VAL A 134 -0.83 -0.67 -1.35
CA VAL A 134 -2.27 -0.37 -1.35
C VAL A 134 -2.49 0.85 -0.47
N VAL A 135 -3.15 1.86 -1.01
CA VAL A 135 -3.44 3.10 -0.30
C VAL A 135 -4.86 3.07 0.24
N VAL A 136 -5.01 3.41 1.50
CA VAL A 136 -6.30 3.59 2.18
C VAL A 136 -6.55 5.08 2.34
N LYS A 137 -7.71 5.56 1.88
CA LYS A 137 -8.11 6.96 2.01
C LYS A 137 -9.39 7.09 2.83
N ARG A 138 -9.60 8.24 3.46
CA ARG A 138 -10.90 8.61 4.03
C ARG A 138 -11.83 9.08 2.91
N ALA A 139 -13.11 8.81 3.05
CA ALA A 139 -14.11 9.45 2.20
C ALA A 139 -14.10 10.97 2.42
N ARG A 140 -13.92 11.72 1.34
CA ARG A 140 -13.90 13.19 1.30
C ARG A 140 -14.87 13.69 0.23
N SER A 141 -14.73 14.95 -0.16
CA SER A 141 -15.44 15.46 -1.32
C SER A 141 -14.99 14.72 -2.59
N GLN A 142 -15.89 14.53 -3.55
CA GLN A 142 -15.58 13.84 -4.81
C GLN A 142 -14.37 14.44 -5.53
N ARG A 143 -14.15 15.74 -5.43
CA ARG A 143 -13.02 16.44 -6.04
C ARG A 143 -11.69 16.07 -5.36
N ASP A 144 -11.68 16.03 -4.04
CA ASP A 144 -10.49 15.66 -3.25
C ASP A 144 -10.17 14.19 -3.43
N ASP A 145 -11.19 13.33 -3.47
CA ASP A 145 -11.05 11.90 -3.74
C ASP A 145 -10.36 11.62 -5.07
N HIS A 146 -10.74 12.31 -6.14
CA HIS A 146 -10.09 12.19 -7.44
C HIS A 146 -8.64 12.64 -7.41
N ARG A 147 -8.35 13.72 -6.69
CA ARG A 147 -6.99 14.25 -6.55
C ARG A 147 -6.10 13.28 -5.79
N ASP A 148 -6.56 12.79 -4.64
CA ASP A 148 -5.82 11.86 -3.80
C ASP A 148 -5.57 10.53 -4.52
N MET A 149 -6.58 10.01 -5.20
CA MET A 149 -6.46 8.80 -6.02
C MET A 149 -5.44 8.98 -7.15
N ALA A 150 -5.56 10.08 -7.92
CA ALA A 150 -4.64 10.36 -9.03
C ALA A 150 -3.20 10.57 -8.54
N GLN A 151 -3.01 11.17 -7.38
CA GLN A 151 -1.70 11.36 -6.77
C GLN A 151 -1.10 10.03 -6.31
N ALA A 152 -1.86 9.21 -5.58
CA ALA A 152 -1.41 7.91 -5.12
C ALA A 152 -1.01 6.98 -6.27
N LEU A 153 -1.82 6.93 -7.33
CA LEU A 153 -1.51 6.12 -8.51
C LEU A 153 -0.26 6.62 -9.25
N ARG A 154 -0.06 7.94 -9.36
CA ARG A 154 1.19 8.51 -9.92
C ARG A 154 2.42 8.17 -9.10
N MET A 155 2.28 8.03 -7.79
CA MET A 155 3.34 7.57 -6.89
C MET A 155 3.52 6.04 -6.90
N GLY A 156 2.90 5.32 -7.82
CA GLY A 156 3.08 3.88 -7.99
C GLY A 156 2.26 3.02 -7.05
N ALA A 157 1.21 3.55 -6.43
CA ALA A 157 0.28 2.72 -5.67
C ALA A 157 -0.37 1.67 -6.58
N PHE A 158 -0.44 0.44 -6.11
CA PHE A 158 -1.10 -0.67 -6.81
C PHE A 158 -2.62 -0.45 -6.89
N ALA A 159 -3.20 0.02 -5.81
CA ALA A 159 -4.62 0.36 -5.73
C ALA A 159 -4.86 1.42 -4.65
N VAL A 160 -6.00 2.10 -4.77
CA VAL A 160 -6.52 3.01 -3.75
C VAL A 160 -7.89 2.50 -3.34
N VAL A 161 -8.13 2.35 -2.05
CA VAL A 161 -9.39 1.88 -1.48
C VAL A 161 -9.88 2.86 -0.42
N ASP A 162 -11.18 2.89 -0.19
CA ASP A 162 -11.74 3.63 0.93
C ASP A 162 -11.42 2.95 2.25
N ARG A 163 -11.33 3.72 3.32
CA ARG A 163 -11.10 3.20 4.66
C ARG A 163 -12.25 2.26 5.04
N PRO A 164 -11.95 1.01 5.44
CA PRO A 164 -12.98 0.06 5.83
C PRO A 164 -13.74 0.52 7.08
N HIS A 165 -15.04 0.65 6.97
CA HIS A 165 -15.95 0.97 8.09
C HIS A 165 -16.69 -0.27 8.59
N ASP A 166 -16.94 -1.22 7.70
CA ASP A 166 -17.68 -2.44 8.00
C ASP A 166 -16.97 -3.71 7.48
N ALA A 167 -17.62 -4.85 7.59
CA ALA A 167 -17.10 -6.13 7.14
C ALA A 167 -17.04 -6.22 5.60
N HIS A 168 -17.94 -5.53 4.89
CA HIS A 168 -17.97 -5.52 3.43
C HIS A 168 -16.75 -4.77 2.89
N ASP A 169 -16.49 -3.58 3.40
CA ASP A 169 -15.33 -2.77 3.01
C ASP A 169 -14.01 -3.50 3.31
N LEU A 170 -13.96 -4.19 4.45
CA LEU A 170 -12.79 -5.01 4.79
C LEU A 170 -12.58 -6.16 3.79
N ASN A 171 -13.66 -6.78 3.31
CA ASN A 171 -13.57 -7.80 2.27
C ASN A 171 -13.07 -7.23 0.94
N VAL A 172 -13.47 -6.00 0.58
CA VAL A 172 -12.94 -5.31 -0.60
C VAL A 172 -11.43 -5.10 -0.47
N LEU A 173 -10.95 -4.64 0.69
CA LEU A 173 -9.52 -4.48 0.95
C LEU A 173 -8.77 -5.83 0.86
N LEU A 174 -9.32 -6.89 1.44
CA LEU A 174 -8.75 -8.25 1.36
C LEU A 174 -8.66 -8.75 -0.07
N GLU A 175 -9.68 -8.53 -0.89
CA GLU A 175 -9.66 -8.92 -2.30
C GLU A 175 -8.60 -8.15 -3.10
N VAL A 176 -8.44 -6.85 -2.82
CA VAL A 176 -7.37 -6.04 -3.42
C VAL A 176 -5.99 -6.57 -3.01
N LEU A 177 -5.79 -6.89 -1.73
CA LEU A 177 -4.55 -7.49 -1.24
C LEU A 177 -4.29 -8.86 -1.88
N ARG A 178 -5.31 -9.70 -2.03
CA ARG A 178 -5.20 -10.99 -2.71
C ARG A 178 -4.73 -10.82 -4.16
N ARG A 179 -5.31 -9.88 -4.90
CA ARG A 179 -4.89 -9.56 -6.28
C ARG A 179 -3.46 -9.03 -6.33
N CYS A 180 -3.10 -8.19 -5.38
CA CYS A 180 -1.74 -7.69 -5.23
C CYS A 180 -0.75 -8.85 -5.02
N LEU A 181 -1.06 -9.75 -4.10
CA LEU A 181 -0.26 -10.95 -3.81
C LEU A 181 -0.11 -11.85 -5.04
N GLY A 182 -1.21 -12.18 -5.71
CA GLY A 182 -1.20 -13.00 -6.93
C GLY A 182 -0.34 -12.37 -8.03
N ARG A 183 -0.36 -11.04 -8.18
CA ARG A 183 0.42 -10.37 -9.20
C ARG A 183 1.93 -10.35 -8.93
N PHE A 184 2.33 -10.12 -7.67
CA PHE A 184 3.74 -9.89 -7.32
C PHE A 184 4.43 -11.11 -6.72
N TYR A 185 3.67 -12.01 -6.09
CA TYR A 185 4.18 -13.14 -5.32
C TYR A 185 3.62 -14.50 -5.75
N ASP A 186 2.92 -14.57 -6.90
CA ASP A 186 2.37 -15.82 -7.42
C ASP A 186 3.47 -16.87 -7.62
N GLY A 187 3.23 -18.09 -7.10
CA GLY A 187 4.20 -19.18 -7.12
C GLY A 187 5.45 -18.98 -6.24
N ARG A 188 5.57 -17.84 -5.56
CA ARG A 188 6.72 -17.52 -4.68
C ARG A 188 6.33 -17.48 -3.20
N TRP A 189 5.06 -17.55 -2.92
CA TRP A 189 4.52 -17.42 -1.59
C TRP A 189 4.09 -18.78 -1.04
N PRO A 190 4.54 -19.14 0.20
CA PRO A 190 4.30 -20.47 0.76
C PRO A 190 2.87 -20.75 1.16
N GLY A 191 2.02 -19.73 1.25
CA GLY A 191 0.62 -19.84 1.64
C GLY A 191 -0.37 -19.86 0.48
N ALA A 192 0.05 -20.03 -0.76
CA ALA A 192 -0.87 -20.29 -1.85
C ALA A 192 -1.57 -21.63 -1.55
N LEU A 193 -2.76 -21.55 -0.95
CA LEU A 193 -3.62 -22.71 -0.79
C LEU A 193 -3.82 -23.33 -2.19
N PRO A 194 -3.59 -24.63 -2.35
CA PRO A 194 -3.93 -25.29 -3.60
C PRO A 194 -5.42 -25.10 -3.84
N SER A 195 -5.75 -24.64 -5.03
CA SER A 195 -7.12 -24.47 -5.54
C SER A 195 -7.87 -25.79 -5.52
#